data_d04505d5c93f29e95db732f48cbe7d67
#
_entry.id   d04505d5c93f29e95db732f48cbe7d67
#
_cell.length_a   1.000
_cell.length_b   1.000
_cell.length_c   1.000
_cell.angle_alpha   90.00
_cell.angle_beta   90.00
_cell.angle_gamma   90.00
#
_symmetry.space_group_name_H-M   'P 1'
#
loop_
_entity.id
_entity.type
_entity.pdbx_description
1 polymer ?
#
loop_
_entity_poly.entity_id
_entity_poly.type
_entity_poly.pdbx_seq_one_letter_code
_entity_poly.pdbx_strand_id
1 'polypeptide(L)'
;FYNVGKMPDQDIAELARSKNIDIAIDLTGYTRNSRPGIFACRAAPVQVSYLGYPGSMGANFVDYIIADHTLIPEQSQKFYSEKIVYMPHCYQVSDNSRPFPEADLSRAELGLPEAGFVFCCFNHNYKITPREFDIWMRLLSRVEGSVLWLRRSNEWAEVNLKKEAETRGLDPGRLVFAEKCDYSEYLMRISKADLFLDTFHYNAGAIANDALWCGLPV
;
A
#
# COMPACT_ATOMS: atom_id res chain seq x y z
N PHE A 1 -16.41 -2.97 -21.30
CA PHE A 1 -16.55 -3.27 -19.87
C PHE A 1 -17.77 -4.15 -19.62
N TYR A 2 -17.60 -5.23 -18.85
CA TYR A 2 -18.67 -6.13 -18.43
C TYR A 2 -18.78 -6.09 -16.91
N ASN A 3 -19.95 -5.75 -16.38
CA ASN A 3 -20.19 -5.83 -14.95
C ASN A 3 -20.54 -7.28 -14.58
N VAL A 4 -19.59 -7.99 -14.04
CA VAL A 4 -19.69 -9.42 -13.66
C VAL A 4 -19.84 -9.64 -12.16
N GLY A 5 -20.04 -8.58 -11.37
CA GLY A 5 -20.02 -8.65 -9.90
C GLY A 5 -20.99 -9.64 -9.27
N LYS A 6 -22.11 -9.94 -9.94
CA LYS A 6 -23.13 -10.90 -9.48
C LYS A 6 -23.10 -12.24 -10.20
N MET A 7 -22.21 -12.43 -11.18
CA MET A 7 -22.09 -13.68 -11.92
C MET A 7 -21.28 -14.73 -11.14
N PRO A 8 -21.60 -16.02 -11.22
CA PRO A 8 -20.74 -17.09 -10.73
C PRO A 8 -19.37 -17.09 -11.43
N ASP A 9 -18.33 -17.60 -10.75
CA ASP A 9 -16.96 -17.62 -11.26
C ASP A 9 -16.85 -18.40 -12.58
N GLN A 10 -17.55 -19.53 -12.68
CA GLN A 10 -17.60 -20.34 -13.90
C GLN A 10 -18.18 -19.56 -15.09
N ASP A 11 -19.29 -18.87 -14.89
CA ASP A 11 -19.97 -18.12 -15.96
C ASP A 11 -19.07 -16.96 -16.46
N ILE A 12 -18.30 -16.34 -15.54
CA ILE A 12 -17.31 -15.31 -15.91
C ILE A 12 -16.21 -15.92 -16.77
N ALA A 13 -15.68 -17.08 -16.38
CA ALA A 13 -14.67 -17.76 -17.15
C ALA A 13 -15.17 -18.17 -18.54
N GLU A 14 -16.42 -18.63 -18.64
CA GLU A 14 -17.07 -18.96 -19.91
C GLU A 14 -17.28 -17.72 -20.78
N LEU A 15 -17.71 -16.61 -20.18
CA LEU A 15 -17.84 -15.32 -20.87
C LEU A 15 -16.47 -14.85 -21.41
N ALA A 16 -15.41 -14.95 -20.64
CA ALA A 16 -14.07 -14.57 -21.09
C ALA A 16 -13.63 -15.42 -22.31
N ARG A 17 -13.81 -16.73 -22.24
CA ARG A 17 -13.52 -17.64 -23.37
C ARG A 17 -14.38 -17.32 -24.61
N SER A 18 -15.67 -17.01 -24.43
CA SER A 18 -16.56 -16.64 -25.53
C SER A 18 -16.16 -15.35 -26.24
N LYS A 19 -15.36 -14.50 -25.56
CA LYS A 19 -14.78 -13.27 -26.11
C LYS A 19 -13.37 -13.46 -26.67
N ASN A 20 -12.89 -14.70 -26.74
CA ASN A 20 -11.56 -15.04 -27.22
C ASN A 20 -10.45 -14.27 -26.48
N ILE A 21 -10.57 -14.18 -25.14
CA ILE A 21 -9.53 -13.54 -24.32
C ILE A 21 -8.30 -14.47 -24.28
N ASP A 22 -7.17 -13.99 -24.75
CA ASP A 22 -5.90 -14.73 -24.78
C ASP A 22 -5.17 -14.69 -23.43
N ILE A 23 -5.24 -13.56 -22.73
CA ILE A 23 -4.56 -13.34 -21.44
C ILE A 23 -5.54 -12.79 -20.44
N ALA A 24 -5.73 -13.49 -19.33
CA ALA A 24 -6.50 -13.00 -18.18
C ALA A 24 -5.56 -12.57 -17.05
N ILE A 25 -5.73 -11.35 -16.55
CA ILE A 25 -4.88 -10.78 -15.50
C ILE A 25 -5.68 -10.65 -14.22
N ASP A 26 -5.22 -11.29 -13.14
CA ASP A 26 -5.73 -11.11 -11.79
C ASP A 26 -5.02 -9.92 -11.14
N LEU A 27 -5.75 -8.82 -10.94
CA LEU A 27 -5.25 -7.61 -10.26
C LEU A 27 -5.52 -7.63 -8.74
N THR A 28 -6.04 -8.72 -8.21
CA THR A 28 -6.50 -8.82 -6.82
C THR A 28 -5.69 -9.84 -6.02
N GLY A 29 -5.49 -11.03 -6.56
CA GLY A 29 -4.83 -12.14 -5.86
C GLY A 29 -5.52 -12.46 -4.54
N TYR A 30 -4.78 -12.83 -3.49
CA TYR A 30 -5.32 -13.13 -2.16
C TYR A 30 -5.57 -11.88 -1.30
N THR A 31 -6.22 -10.87 -1.87
CA THR A 31 -6.67 -9.70 -1.13
C THR A 31 -8.18 -9.72 -0.88
N ARG A 32 -8.70 -8.70 -0.22
CA ARG A 32 -10.14 -8.61 0.11
C ARG A 32 -11.01 -8.65 -1.16
N ASN A 33 -12.07 -9.45 -1.13
CA ASN A 33 -13.02 -9.65 -2.23
C ASN A 33 -12.40 -10.33 -3.47
N SER A 34 -11.29 -11.05 -3.30
CA SER A 34 -10.69 -11.82 -4.39
C SER A 34 -11.62 -12.92 -4.91
N ARG A 35 -11.46 -13.23 -6.18
CA ARG A 35 -12.25 -14.28 -6.88
C ARG A 35 -11.34 -15.21 -7.67
N PRO A 36 -10.44 -15.96 -7.00
CA PRO A 36 -9.51 -16.87 -7.67
C PRO A 36 -10.22 -18.03 -8.40
N GLY A 37 -11.47 -18.32 -8.04
CA GLY A 37 -12.31 -19.32 -8.72
C GLY A 37 -12.51 -19.03 -10.21
N ILE A 38 -12.51 -17.77 -10.65
CA ILE A 38 -12.57 -17.41 -12.07
C ILE A 38 -11.39 -18.01 -12.82
N PHE A 39 -10.18 -17.87 -12.24
CA PHE A 39 -8.93 -18.38 -12.82
C PHE A 39 -8.84 -19.89 -12.67
N ALA A 40 -9.35 -20.48 -11.59
CA ALA A 40 -9.45 -21.93 -11.44
C ALA A 40 -10.34 -22.57 -12.52
N CYS A 41 -11.37 -21.87 -13.00
CA CYS A 41 -12.19 -22.27 -14.14
C CYS A 41 -11.52 -22.00 -15.51
N ARG A 42 -10.27 -21.57 -15.54
CA ARG A 42 -9.46 -21.28 -16.72
C ARG A 42 -10.12 -20.28 -17.67
N ALA A 43 -10.15 -19.03 -17.28
CA ALA A 43 -10.79 -17.94 -18.04
C ALA A 43 -10.10 -17.63 -19.38
N ALA A 44 -8.78 -17.90 -19.48
CA ALA A 44 -7.98 -17.71 -20.70
C ALA A 44 -6.85 -18.75 -20.82
N PRO A 45 -6.26 -18.94 -22.01
CA PRO A 45 -5.10 -19.79 -22.20
C PRO A 45 -3.89 -19.39 -21.35
N VAL A 46 -3.68 -18.11 -21.12
CA VAL A 46 -2.63 -17.55 -20.26
C VAL A 46 -3.27 -16.77 -19.11
N GLN A 47 -2.87 -17.09 -17.89
CA GLN A 47 -3.38 -16.44 -16.70
C GLN A 47 -2.24 -15.87 -15.84
N VAL A 48 -2.37 -14.62 -15.45
CA VAL A 48 -1.28 -13.81 -14.88
C VAL A 48 -1.74 -13.17 -13.57
N SER A 49 -0.95 -13.28 -12.51
CA SER A 49 -1.09 -12.46 -11.29
C SER A 49 -0.31 -11.16 -11.44
N TYR A 50 -0.92 -10.04 -11.09
CA TYR A 50 -0.27 -8.73 -11.19
C TYR A 50 -0.77 -7.75 -10.13
N LEU A 51 0.13 -6.98 -9.57
CA LEU A 51 -0.05 -5.76 -8.79
C LEU A 51 -0.69 -5.96 -7.40
N GLY A 52 -1.93 -6.44 -7.30
CA GLY A 52 -2.69 -6.40 -6.04
C GLY A 52 -2.17 -7.32 -4.95
N TYR A 53 -1.58 -8.45 -5.32
CA TYR A 53 -0.96 -9.42 -4.41
C TYR A 53 0.41 -9.84 -4.97
N PRO A 54 1.52 -9.33 -4.42
CA PRO A 54 2.85 -9.59 -4.95
C PRO A 54 3.46 -10.94 -4.52
N GLY A 55 2.74 -11.73 -3.72
CA GLY A 55 3.12 -13.10 -3.36
C GLY A 55 2.68 -14.14 -4.37
N SER A 56 3.26 -15.34 -4.31
CA SER A 56 2.81 -16.46 -5.10
C SER A 56 1.36 -16.85 -4.74
N MET A 57 0.54 -17.12 -5.75
CA MET A 57 -0.79 -17.69 -5.56
C MET A 57 -0.71 -19.18 -5.16
N GLY A 58 0.44 -19.85 -5.38
CA GLY A 58 0.63 -21.25 -5.08
C GLY A 58 -0.33 -22.17 -5.84
N ALA A 59 -0.82 -21.75 -7.00
CA ALA A 59 -1.90 -22.37 -7.72
C ALA A 59 -1.49 -22.70 -9.17
N ASN A 60 -1.74 -23.93 -9.60
CA ASN A 60 -1.37 -24.42 -10.93
C ASN A 60 -2.18 -23.80 -12.08
N PHE A 61 -3.20 -23.04 -11.76
CA PHE A 61 -4.01 -22.30 -12.74
C PHE A 61 -3.53 -20.87 -12.97
N VAL A 62 -2.51 -20.39 -12.26
CA VAL A 62 -1.83 -19.11 -12.53
C VAL A 62 -0.48 -19.41 -13.17
N ASP A 63 -0.29 -18.97 -14.40
CA ASP A 63 0.89 -19.32 -15.21
C ASP A 63 2.07 -18.39 -14.95
N TYR A 64 1.80 -17.09 -14.75
CA TYR A 64 2.81 -16.05 -14.61
C TYR A 64 2.47 -15.08 -13.49
N ILE A 65 3.52 -14.46 -12.95
CA ILE A 65 3.43 -13.25 -12.11
C ILE A 65 4.29 -12.15 -12.71
N ILE A 66 3.74 -10.93 -12.80
CA ILE A 66 4.50 -9.75 -13.22
C ILE A 66 5.14 -9.12 -11.99
N ALA A 67 6.45 -8.92 -12.03
CA ALA A 67 7.26 -8.40 -10.94
C ALA A 67 8.42 -7.56 -11.48
N ASP A 68 9.30 -7.11 -10.60
CA ASP A 68 10.64 -6.59 -10.90
C ASP A 68 11.70 -7.28 -10.02
N HIS A 69 12.96 -7.04 -10.30
CA HIS A 69 14.06 -7.68 -9.58
C HIS A 69 14.19 -7.23 -8.12
N THR A 70 13.60 -6.10 -7.73
CA THR A 70 13.54 -5.64 -6.34
C THR A 70 12.46 -6.39 -5.56
N LEU A 71 11.28 -6.56 -6.17
CA LEU A 71 10.16 -7.29 -5.56
C LEU A 71 10.47 -8.79 -5.42
N ILE A 72 10.95 -9.41 -6.50
CA ILE A 72 11.30 -10.84 -6.53
C ILE A 72 12.74 -10.99 -6.99
N PRO A 73 13.73 -10.88 -6.09
CA PRO A 73 15.12 -11.16 -6.43
C PRO A 73 15.30 -12.62 -6.92
N GLU A 74 16.31 -12.88 -7.74
CA GLU A 74 16.54 -14.19 -8.34
C GLU A 74 16.55 -15.36 -7.33
N GLN A 75 17.18 -15.15 -6.18
CA GLN A 75 17.22 -16.17 -5.11
C GLN A 75 15.86 -16.48 -4.50
N SER A 76 14.86 -15.61 -4.69
CA SER A 76 13.49 -15.75 -4.18
C SER A 76 12.54 -16.44 -5.19
N GLN A 77 12.94 -16.61 -6.45
CA GLN A 77 12.12 -17.27 -7.49
C GLN A 77 11.65 -18.67 -7.07
N LYS A 78 12.47 -19.42 -6.34
CA LYS A 78 12.15 -20.77 -5.84
C LYS A 78 10.92 -20.84 -4.93
N PHE A 79 10.42 -19.71 -4.42
CA PHE A 79 9.24 -19.64 -3.57
C PHE A 79 7.96 -19.34 -4.34
N TYR A 80 8.07 -19.17 -5.66
CA TYR A 80 6.94 -18.89 -6.55
C TYR A 80 6.65 -20.11 -7.42
N SER A 81 5.37 -20.46 -7.54
CA SER A 81 4.91 -21.51 -8.47
C SER A 81 4.75 -20.98 -9.90
N GLU A 82 4.52 -19.67 -10.02
CA GLU A 82 4.35 -18.96 -11.28
C GLU A 82 5.71 -18.69 -11.95
N LYS A 83 5.71 -18.61 -13.28
CA LYS A 83 6.85 -18.05 -14.02
C LYS A 83 6.87 -16.55 -13.85
N ILE A 84 8.04 -15.99 -13.53
CA ILE A 84 8.17 -14.56 -13.26
C ILE A 84 8.46 -13.81 -14.57
N VAL A 85 7.65 -12.80 -14.85
CA VAL A 85 7.87 -11.84 -15.94
C VAL A 85 8.40 -10.55 -15.31
N TYR A 86 9.66 -10.23 -15.58
CA TYR A 86 10.30 -9.06 -15.01
C TYR A 86 10.05 -7.82 -15.83
N MET A 87 9.50 -6.78 -15.18
CA MET A 87 9.48 -5.42 -15.72
C MET A 87 10.87 -4.79 -15.59
N PRO A 88 11.28 -3.94 -16.55
CA PRO A 88 12.66 -3.45 -16.62
C PRO A 88 13.05 -2.51 -15.47
N HIS A 89 12.12 -1.81 -14.87
CA HIS A 89 12.40 -0.80 -13.83
C HIS A 89 11.60 -1.04 -12.55
N CYS A 90 10.28 -1.00 -12.64
CA CYS A 90 9.39 -1.14 -11.51
C CYS A 90 8.12 -1.88 -11.95
N TYR A 91 7.67 -2.82 -11.13
CA TYR A 91 6.41 -3.52 -11.39
C TYR A 91 5.18 -2.66 -11.07
N GLN A 92 5.33 -1.69 -10.17
CA GLN A 92 4.25 -0.81 -9.73
C GLN A 92 3.91 0.20 -10.82
N VAL A 93 2.68 0.12 -11.34
CA VAL A 93 2.18 1.13 -12.28
C VAL A 93 1.67 2.36 -11.53
N SER A 94 1.80 3.51 -12.14
CA SER A 94 1.31 4.79 -11.64
C SER A 94 0.74 5.60 -12.78
N ASP A 95 -0.37 6.29 -12.52
CA ASP A 95 -0.89 7.30 -13.45
C ASP A 95 -0.01 8.55 -13.36
N ASN A 96 0.77 8.81 -14.41
CA ASN A 96 1.63 9.99 -14.50
C ASN A 96 0.90 11.24 -15.01
N SER A 97 -0.41 11.13 -15.30
CA SER A 97 -1.28 12.24 -15.67
C SER A 97 -2.10 12.79 -14.51
N ARG A 98 -2.02 12.13 -13.33
CA ARG A 98 -2.75 12.59 -12.13
C ARG A 98 -2.29 13.99 -11.73
N PRO A 99 -3.25 14.91 -11.37
CA PRO A 99 -2.89 16.26 -11.03
C PRO A 99 -2.01 16.31 -9.77
N PHE A 100 -1.03 17.20 -9.76
CA PHE A 100 -0.35 17.57 -8.52
C PHE A 100 -1.31 18.40 -7.68
N PRO A 101 -1.38 18.19 -6.36
CA PRO A 101 -2.29 18.96 -5.51
C PRO A 101 -1.91 20.44 -5.53
N GLU A 102 -2.86 21.31 -5.91
CA GLU A 102 -2.66 22.76 -6.01
C GLU A 102 -3.12 23.52 -4.75
N ALA A 103 -3.96 22.92 -3.92
CA ALA A 103 -4.49 23.59 -2.74
C ALA A 103 -3.44 23.70 -1.62
N ASP A 104 -3.40 24.86 -0.99
CA ASP A 104 -2.47 25.16 0.10
C ASP A 104 -3.16 24.98 1.45
N LEU A 105 -3.07 23.75 2.00
CA LEU A 105 -3.43 23.50 3.39
C LEU A 105 -2.23 23.82 4.28
N SER A 106 -2.44 24.64 5.29
CA SER A 106 -1.42 24.91 6.31
C SER A 106 -1.24 23.70 7.24
N ARG A 107 -0.08 23.58 7.87
CA ARG A 107 0.16 22.57 8.91
C ARG A 107 -0.78 22.77 10.10
N ALA A 108 -1.11 24.00 10.48
CA ALA A 108 -2.03 24.29 11.57
C ALA A 108 -3.43 23.73 11.34
N GLU A 109 -3.99 23.85 10.12
CA GLU A 109 -5.28 23.27 9.76
C GLU A 109 -5.29 21.73 9.86
N LEU A 110 -4.13 21.11 9.74
CA LEU A 110 -3.94 19.65 9.85
C LEU A 110 -3.59 19.20 11.27
N GLY A 111 -3.53 20.12 12.24
CA GLY A 111 -3.11 19.83 13.61
C GLY A 111 -1.63 19.50 13.74
N LEU A 112 -0.81 19.92 12.78
CA LEU A 112 0.64 19.73 12.76
C LEU A 112 1.34 20.99 13.28
N PRO A 113 2.57 20.89 13.85
CA PRO A 113 3.35 22.05 14.25
C PRO A 113 3.77 22.88 13.03
N GLU A 114 3.64 24.20 13.14
CA GLU A 114 4.10 25.15 12.14
C GLU A 114 5.62 25.02 11.90
N ALA A 115 6.37 24.96 13.01
CA ALA A 115 7.79 24.67 13.04
C ALA A 115 8.02 23.32 13.73
N GLY A 116 8.84 22.49 13.14
CA GLY A 116 9.10 21.14 13.66
C GLY A 116 9.08 20.11 12.55
N PHE A 117 9.78 19.02 12.76
CA PHE A 117 9.89 17.96 11.77
C PHE A 117 8.66 17.02 11.84
N VAL A 118 8.01 16.81 10.71
CA VAL A 118 6.83 15.95 10.59
C VAL A 118 7.22 14.64 9.93
N PHE A 119 7.44 13.61 10.76
CA PHE A 119 7.46 12.23 10.27
C PHE A 119 6.04 11.78 9.96
N CYS A 120 5.81 11.01 8.91
CA CYS A 120 4.50 10.42 8.69
C CYS A 120 4.57 8.93 8.33
N CYS A 121 3.48 8.21 8.65
CA CYS A 121 3.24 6.86 8.15
C CYS A 121 1.74 6.67 7.94
N PHE A 122 1.31 6.63 6.68
CA PHE A 122 -0.11 6.41 6.35
C PHE A 122 -0.44 4.96 6.00
N ASN A 123 0.49 4.04 6.30
CA ASN A 123 0.20 2.62 6.25
C ASN A 123 -0.94 2.24 7.21
N HIS A 124 -1.62 1.14 6.92
CA HIS A 124 -2.58 0.58 7.86
C HIS A 124 -1.89 0.20 9.17
N ASN A 125 -2.57 0.43 10.29
CA ASN A 125 -2.04 0.17 11.63
C ASN A 125 -1.59 -1.28 11.87
N TYR A 126 -2.18 -2.28 11.18
CA TYR A 126 -1.74 -3.67 11.28
C TYR A 126 -0.33 -3.93 10.74
N LYS A 127 0.23 -2.99 9.97
CA LYS A 127 1.62 -3.07 9.47
C LYS A 127 2.64 -2.55 10.50
N ILE A 128 2.18 -1.82 11.53
CA ILE A 128 3.04 -1.25 12.56
C ILE A 128 3.31 -2.34 13.59
N THR A 129 4.55 -2.84 13.63
CA THR A 129 4.97 -3.78 14.66
C THR A 129 5.67 -3.05 15.82
N PRO A 130 5.86 -3.69 16.98
CA PRO A 130 6.63 -3.10 18.08
C PRO A 130 8.02 -2.64 17.67
N ARG A 131 8.67 -3.34 16.74
CA ARG A 131 10.02 -3.02 16.26
C ARG A 131 10.08 -1.69 15.53
N GLU A 132 9.17 -1.45 14.57
CA GLU A 132 9.08 -0.17 13.86
C GLU A 132 8.73 0.94 14.84
N PHE A 133 7.76 0.69 15.71
CA PHE A 133 7.31 1.67 16.67
C PHE A 133 8.41 2.07 17.65
N ASP A 134 9.24 1.14 18.13
CA ASP A 134 10.42 1.42 18.97
C ASP A 134 11.42 2.35 18.25
N ILE A 135 11.63 2.14 16.95
CA ILE A 135 12.50 3.00 16.15
C ILE A 135 11.92 4.40 16.03
N TRP A 136 10.62 4.51 15.72
CA TRP A 136 9.94 5.80 15.58
C TRP A 136 9.93 6.59 16.88
N MET A 137 9.72 5.94 18.01
CA MET A 137 9.80 6.60 19.33
C MET A 137 11.23 7.13 19.61
N ARG A 138 12.26 6.39 19.26
CA ARG A 138 13.64 6.88 19.35
C ARG A 138 13.93 8.05 18.41
N LEU A 139 13.36 8.08 17.20
CA LEU A 139 13.47 9.22 16.30
C LEU A 139 12.83 10.45 16.92
N LEU A 140 11.59 10.32 17.39
CA LEU A 140 10.88 11.43 18.05
C LEU A 140 11.63 11.95 19.27
N SER A 141 12.23 11.10 20.09
CA SER A 141 13.00 11.52 21.26
C SER A 141 14.29 12.30 20.91
N ARG A 142 14.87 12.04 19.73
CA ARG A 142 16.11 12.70 19.27
C ARG A 142 15.86 13.97 18.45
N VAL A 143 14.69 14.10 17.85
CA VAL A 143 14.32 15.27 17.03
C VAL A 143 13.32 16.09 17.82
N GLU A 144 13.80 17.10 18.50
CA GLU A 144 12.99 17.98 19.34
C GLU A 144 11.90 18.69 18.51
N GLY A 145 10.69 18.82 19.07
CA GLY A 145 9.56 19.44 18.39
C GLY A 145 8.97 18.64 17.23
N SER A 146 9.50 17.45 16.93
CA SER A 146 8.95 16.61 15.87
C SER A 146 7.68 15.90 16.31
N VAL A 147 6.85 15.53 15.32
CA VAL A 147 5.64 14.72 15.50
C VAL A 147 5.66 13.54 14.56
N LEU A 148 4.91 12.50 14.91
CA LEU A 148 4.61 11.37 14.03
C LEU A 148 3.13 11.45 13.61
N TRP A 149 2.92 11.69 12.33
CA TRP A 149 1.59 11.82 11.74
C TRP A 149 1.14 10.50 11.14
N LEU A 150 0.12 9.92 11.75
CA LEU A 150 -0.39 8.59 11.43
C LEU A 150 -1.78 8.69 10.82
N ARG A 151 -2.14 7.71 9.98
CA ARG A 151 -3.50 7.55 9.52
C ARG A 151 -4.39 7.06 10.66
N ARG A 152 -5.52 7.75 10.92
CA ARG A 152 -6.55 7.23 11.82
C ARG A 152 -7.22 6.01 11.18
N SER A 153 -7.10 4.85 11.82
CA SER A 153 -7.70 3.60 11.35
C SER A 153 -8.96 3.25 12.15
N ASN A 154 -8.85 3.30 13.46
CA ASN A 154 -9.93 3.10 14.43
C ASN A 154 -9.49 3.66 15.80
N GLU A 155 -10.46 3.88 16.67
CA GLU A 155 -10.22 4.46 18.01
C GLU A 155 -9.30 3.59 18.88
N TRP A 156 -9.43 2.28 18.81
CA TRP A 156 -8.60 1.36 19.59
C TRP A 156 -7.12 1.45 19.22
N ALA A 157 -6.82 1.55 17.94
CA ALA A 157 -5.44 1.70 17.46
C ALA A 157 -4.83 3.03 17.95
N GLU A 158 -5.59 4.14 17.90
CA GLU A 158 -5.13 5.42 18.40
C GLU A 158 -4.80 5.38 19.89
N VAL A 159 -5.75 4.88 20.70
CA VAL A 159 -5.57 4.76 22.16
C VAL A 159 -4.37 3.88 22.49
N ASN A 160 -4.24 2.72 21.84
CA ASN A 160 -3.13 1.81 22.08
C ASN A 160 -1.77 2.40 21.67
N LEU A 161 -1.68 3.05 20.52
CA LEU A 161 -0.42 3.66 20.07
C LEU A 161 0.00 4.81 20.99
N LYS A 162 -0.94 5.63 21.49
CA LYS A 162 -0.67 6.67 22.48
C LYS A 162 -0.15 6.07 23.80
N LYS A 163 -0.79 5.01 24.29
CA LYS A 163 -0.33 4.29 25.49
C LYS A 163 1.06 3.67 25.30
N GLU A 164 1.33 3.10 24.13
CA GLU A 164 2.64 2.56 23.82
C GLU A 164 3.74 3.63 23.74
N ALA A 165 3.39 4.86 23.30
CA ALA A 165 4.30 6.01 23.32
C ALA A 165 4.63 6.43 24.76
N GLU A 166 3.62 6.55 25.63
CA GLU A 166 3.79 6.85 27.05
C GLU A 166 4.70 5.83 27.75
N THR A 167 4.49 4.53 27.47
CA THR A 167 5.30 3.44 28.05
C THR A 167 6.77 3.58 27.67
N ARG A 168 7.07 4.22 26.54
CA ARG A 168 8.44 4.51 26.05
C ARG A 168 8.95 5.89 26.47
N GLY A 169 8.23 6.57 27.37
CA GLY A 169 8.60 7.88 27.90
C GLY A 169 8.41 9.04 26.94
N LEU A 170 7.54 8.88 25.94
CA LEU A 170 7.23 9.92 24.97
C LEU A 170 5.85 10.55 25.22
N ASP A 171 5.76 11.85 25.08
CA ASP A 171 4.47 12.54 25.12
C ASP A 171 3.55 12.03 24.00
N PRO A 172 2.38 11.42 24.32
CA PRO A 172 1.43 10.91 23.36
C PRO A 172 0.83 12.00 22.45
N GLY A 173 0.89 13.26 22.84
CA GLY A 173 0.50 14.40 22.01
C GLY A 173 1.37 14.59 20.77
N ARG A 174 2.56 13.98 20.74
CA ARG A 174 3.41 13.95 19.55
C ARG A 174 2.97 12.93 18.49
N LEU A 175 1.96 12.12 18.77
CA LEU A 175 1.28 11.28 17.79
C LEU A 175 0.03 12.00 17.29
N VAL A 176 0.10 12.50 16.06
CA VAL A 176 -1.02 13.18 15.37
C VAL A 176 -1.73 12.17 14.46
N PHE A 177 -3.06 12.21 14.41
CA PHE A 177 -3.84 11.26 13.62
C PHE A 177 -4.66 11.97 12.55
N ALA A 178 -4.39 11.65 11.28
CA ALA A 178 -5.10 12.16 10.13
C ALA A 178 -6.44 11.44 9.91
N GLU A 179 -7.52 12.19 9.83
CA GLU A 179 -8.83 11.67 9.45
C GLU A 179 -8.83 11.16 8.00
N LYS A 180 -9.77 10.25 7.72
CA LYS A 180 -9.99 9.78 6.36
C LYS A 180 -10.53 10.95 5.52
N CYS A 181 -9.96 11.13 4.34
CA CYS A 181 -10.36 12.13 3.35
C CYS A 181 -10.43 11.51 1.95
N ASP A 182 -10.82 12.28 0.96
CA ASP A 182 -10.74 11.88 -0.44
C ASP A 182 -9.29 11.83 -0.94
N TYR A 183 -9.09 11.26 -2.14
CA TYR A 183 -7.74 11.03 -2.67
C TYR A 183 -7.00 12.34 -2.99
N SER A 184 -7.69 13.35 -3.48
CA SER A 184 -7.10 14.65 -3.80
C SER A 184 -6.59 15.34 -2.53
N GLU A 185 -7.43 15.42 -1.49
CA GLU A 185 -7.05 15.96 -0.18
C GLU A 185 -5.93 15.14 0.48
N TYR A 186 -5.94 13.82 0.32
CA TYR A 186 -4.86 12.96 0.81
C TYR A 186 -3.50 13.32 0.20
N LEU A 187 -3.44 13.55 -1.12
CA LEU A 187 -2.20 13.97 -1.78
C LEU A 187 -1.72 15.34 -1.29
N MET A 188 -2.63 16.29 -1.05
CA MET A 188 -2.30 17.58 -0.46
C MET A 188 -1.72 17.44 0.96
N ARG A 189 -2.36 16.61 1.77
CA ARG A 189 -1.91 16.37 3.15
C ARG A 189 -0.51 15.77 3.18
N ILE A 190 -0.25 14.71 2.40
CA ILE A 190 1.02 14.00 2.44
C ILE A 190 2.21 14.90 2.07
N SER A 191 2.00 15.94 1.23
CA SER A 191 3.02 16.92 0.87
C SER A 191 3.44 17.85 2.04
N LYS A 192 2.70 17.85 3.16
CA LYS A 192 3.02 18.67 4.36
C LYS A 192 3.93 17.95 5.36
N ALA A 193 4.20 16.67 5.15
CA ALA A 193 5.20 15.94 5.92
C ALA A 193 6.61 16.16 5.39
N ASP A 194 7.63 15.85 6.21
CA ASP A 194 9.04 16.00 5.86
C ASP A 194 9.70 14.67 5.51
N LEU A 195 9.22 13.55 6.08
CA LEU A 195 9.72 12.21 5.81
C LEU A 195 8.65 11.16 6.03
N PHE A 196 8.46 10.28 5.05
CA PHE A 196 7.61 9.11 5.21
C PHE A 196 8.41 7.95 5.84
N LEU A 197 7.93 7.43 6.94
CA LEU A 197 8.50 6.25 7.60
C LEU A 197 7.77 4.99 7.14
N ASP A 198 8.45 4.16 6.38
CA ASP A 198 7.87 2.89 5.94
C ASP A 198 7.96 1.81 7.04
N THR A 199 7.17 0.76 6.87
CA THR A 199 7.12 -0.42 7.75
C THR A 199 7.95 -1.55 7.16
N PHE A 200 8.80 -2.22 7.97
CA PHE A 200 9.78 -3.17 7.47
C PHE A 200 9.20 -4.55 7.15
N HIS A 201 8.20 -4.98 7.91
CA HIS A 201 7.64 -6.33 7.73
C HIS A 201 6.69 -6.40 6.53
N TYR A 202 5.92 -5.35 6.30
CA TYR A 202 5.04 -5.20 5.15
C TYR A 202 5.08 -3.75 4.67
N ASN A 203 5.87 -3.51 3.65
CA ASN A 203 6.14 -2.18 3.11
C ASN A 203 4.89 -1.49 2.53
N ALA A 204 4.99 -0.18 2.39
CA ALA A 204 4.06 0.60 1.60
C ALA A 204 4.23 0.25 0.11
N GLY A 205 3.13 0.14 -0.61
CA GLY A 205 3.11 0.03 -2.08
C GLY A 205 2.65 1.37 -2.68
N ALA A 206 1.37 1.46 -3.06
CA ALA A 206 0.78 2.66 -3.64
C ALA A 206 0.99 3.92 -2.77
N ILE A 207 0.97 3.79 -1.43
CA ILE A 207 1.18 4.93 -0.52
C ILE A 207 2.60 5.50 -0.62
N ALA A 208 3.63 4.65 -0.74
CA ALA A 208 5.00 5.12 -0.95
C ALA A 208 5.14 5.84 -2.30
N ASN A 209 4.49 5.30 -3.33
CA ASN A 209 4.45 5.92 -4.64
C ASN A 209 3.75 7.29 -4.62
N ASP A 210 2.66 7.44 -3.86
CA ASP A 210 1.99 8.73 -3.64
C ASP A 210 2.89 9.71 -2.89
N ALA A 211 3.63 9.24 -1.87
CA ALA A 211 4.60 10.06 -1.15
C ALA A 211 5.67 10.62 -2.10
N LEU A 212 6.31 9.75 -2.88
CA LEU A 212 7.31 10.15 -3.86
C LEU A 212 6.74 11.09 -4.95
N TRP A 213 5.51 10.85 -5.40
CA TRP A 213 4.81 11.72 -6.35
C TRP A 213 4.63 13.13 -5.80
N CYS A 214 4.34 13.27 -4.51
CA CYS A 214 4.20 14.55 -3.83
C CYS A 214 5.53 15.16 -3.37
N GLY A 215 6.67 14.59 -3.78
CA GLY A 215 8.00 15.06 -3.41
C GLY A 215 8.41 14.74 -1.97
N LEU A 216 7.68 13.88 -1.29
CA LEU A 216 8.00 13.44 0.08
C LEU A 216 8.99 12.28 0.04
N PRO A 217 10.18 12.40 0.67
CA PRO A 217 11.13 11.29 0.81
C PRO A 217 10.54 10.12 1.60
N VAL A 218 10.98 8.88 1.27
CA VAL A 218 10.58 7.64 1.94
C VAL A 218 11.80 6.96 2.54
#